data_1191cbc469473135f0387920da9b571b
#
_entry.id   1191cbc469473135f0387920da9b571b
#
_cell.length_a   1.000
_cell.length_b   1.000
_cell.length_c   1.000
_cell.angle_alpha   90.00
_cell.angle_beta   90.00
_cell.angle_gamma   90.00
#
_symmetry.space_group_name_H-M   'P 1'
#
loop_
_entity.id
_entity.type
_entity.pdbx_description
1 polymer ?
#
loop_
_entity_poly.entity_id
_entity_poly.type
_entity_poly.pdbx_seq_one_letter_code
_entity_poly.pdbx_strand_id
1 'polypeptide(L)'
;MKKLITLATIAVLAFFAGCTSQYRDNRGFVKVENGQFVLDGKTLSYVGTNFWYGPLIASEGRGGNRERLHKELDALKELGVTNLRILVGSDGPEGTAYKVEPVLQLEPGVYNDTLLRGLDYLLAEMGKRQMHAVLYFNNSWEWSGGYGQYLEWAGEGKALLPSVDGYENYVAHVSQFVKSEKAKGLYYNHVKNIVTRTNTVTGKPYTEDPAIFSWQIGNEPRAFARDSVTKVAFAEWMCSSASLIKSLDPNHMVSTGSEGLYGCEVDMELFEQIHAHKDFDYLNVHIWPLVWRWVTKDTFADSVCVANRQTEKYLTAHFPVAERLGKPIVLEEFGYPRDGNRSFEGEAEKFWDGVSLSKESATTARDEYYSYVFGRLIQARQNGEPLAGVNFWGWGGFATQSAVNEFWKPGDDYCGDPAQEPQGLFSVYATDSTTTALIKNTNEALTLL
;
A
#
# COMPACT_ATOMS: atom_id res chain seq x y z
N MET A 1 43.21 6.82 -76.54
CA MET A 1 41.99 7.42 -75.92
C MET A 1 41.27 6.36 -75.09
N LYS A 2 41.57 6.31 -73.82
CA LYS A 2 40.88 5.37 -72.85
C LYS A 2 39.96 6.18 -72.03
N LYS A 3 38.64 5.89 -72.10
CA LYS A 3 37.60 6.50 -71.25
C LYS A 3 37.60 5.74 -69.91
N LEU A 4 37.87 6.46 -68.83
CA LEU A 4 37.61 6.00 -67.48
C LEU A 4 36.10 6.15 -67.16
N ILE A 5 35.44 5.07 -66.77
CA ILE A 5 34.10 5.08 -66.23
C ILE A 5 34.26 5.00 -64.75
N THR A 6 33.88 6.06 -64.04
CA THR A 6 33.78 6.13 -62.56
C THR A 6 32.41 5.61 -62.11
N LEU A 7 32.37 4.46 -61.45
CA LEU A 7 31.16 3.99 -60.78
C LEU A 7 31.04 4.73 -59.44
N ALA A 8 29.99 5.50 -59.29
CA ALA A 8 29.59 6.06 -58.00
C ALA A 8 28.67 5.07 -57.27
N THR A 9 29.18 4.50 -56.19
CA THR A 9 28.37 3.63 -55.31
C THR A 9 27.58 4.50 -54.33
N ILE A 10 26.28 4.60 -54.53
CA ILE A 10 25.36 5.28 -53.58
C ILE A 10 25.02 4.27 -52.47
N ALA A 11 25.57 4.48 -51.28
CA ALA A 11 25.18 3.74 -50.08
C ALA A 11 23.87 4.34 -49.57
N VAL A 12 22.79 3.59 -49.71
CA VAL A 12 21.47 3.90 -49.09
C VAL A 12 21.53 3.42 -47.64
N LEU A 13 21.76 4.34 -46.71
CA LEU A 13 21.55 4.11 -45.28
C LEU A 13 20.05 4.11 -45.00
N ALA A 14 19.45 2.94 -44.93
CA ALA A 14 18.10 2.76 -44.43
C ALA A 14 18.11 2.97 -42.91
N PHE A 15 17.69 4.13 -42.44
CA PHE A 15 17.34 4.36 -41.08
C PHE A 15 16.06 3.54 -40.77
N PHE A 16 16.21 2.40 -40.13
CA PHE A 16 15.08 1.77 -39.43
C PHE A 16 14.74 2.61 -38.19
N ALA A 17 13.90 3.64 -38.36
CA ALA A 17 13.18 4.22 -37.27
C ALA A 17 12.18 3.17 -36.79
N GLY A 18 12.57 2.37 -35.81
CA GLY A 18 11.66 1.52 -35.08
C GLY A 18 10.67 2.44 -34.38
N CYS A 19 9.48 2.65 -34.96
CA CYS A 19 8.35 3.15 -34.24
C CYS A 19 7.95 2.10 -33.21
N THR A 20 8.59 2.11 -32.03
CA THR A 20 7.93 1.60 -30.84
C THR A 20 6.77 2.56 -30.58
N SER A 21 5.55 2.13 -30.86
CA SER A 21 4.37 2.87 -30.41
C SER A 21 4.46 2.94 -28.89
N GLN A 22 4.91 4.07 -28.34
CA GLN A 22 4.85 4.31 -26.91
C GLN A 22 3.38 4.20 -26.52
N TYR A 23 3.08 3.21 -25.70
CA TYR A 23 1.76 3.10 -25.10
C TYR A 23 1.47 4.42 -24.37
N ARG A 24 0.42 5.11 -24.78
CA ARG A 24 -0.07 6.31 -24.09
C ARG A 24 -1.30 5.93 -23.31
N ASP A 25 -1.21 6.00 -22.00
CA ASP A 25 -2.39 5.97 -21.15
C ASP A 25 -3.13 7.28 -21.31
N ASN A 26 -4.32 7.22 -21.89
CA ASN A 26 -5.17 8.38 -22.19
C ASN A 26 -6.35 8.48 -21.22
N ARG A 27 -6.37 7.67 -20.13
CA ARG A 27 -7.42 7.78 -19.10
C ARG A 27 -7.34 9.14 -18.41
N GLY A 28 -8.49 9.59 -17.90
CA GLY A 28 -8.54 10.70 -16.96
C GLY A 28 -7.99 10.33 -15.58
N PHE A 29 -7.92 11.33 -14.72
CA PHE A 29 -7.63 11.11 -13.30
C PHE A 29 -8.89 10.70 -12.55
N VAL A 30 -8.76 9.79 -11.58
CA VAL A 30 -9.86 9.48 -10.67
C VAL A 30 -10.13 10.69 -9.77
N LYS A 31 -11.39 11.00 -9.56
CA LYS A 31 -11.85 12.15 -8.77
C LYS A 31 -12.94 11.73 -7.78
N VAL A 32 -13.21 12.58 -6.83
CA VAL A 32 -14.37 12.45 -5.96
C VAL A 32 -15.48 13.39 -6.44
N GLU A 33 -16.64 12.82 -6.74
CA GLU A 33 -17.85 13.56 -7.10
C GLU A 33 -19.03 12.98 -6.31
N ASN A 34 -19.78 13.83 -5.64
CA ASN A 34 -20.92 13.43 -4.81
C ASN A 34 -20.64 12.28 -3.83
N GLY A 35 -19.47 12.31 -3.18
CA GLY A 35 -19.07 11.29 -2.21
C GLY A 35 -18.69 9.93 -2.80
N GLN A 36 -18.46 9.84 -4.10
CA GLN A 36 -18.06 8.63 -4.82
C GLN A 36 -16.81 8.87 -5.66
N PHE A 37 -16.03 7.83 -5.90
CA PHE A 37 -14.99 7.89 -6.93
C PHE A 37 -15.61 7.88 -8.33
N VAL A 38 -15.07 8.71 -9.20
CA VAL A 38 -15.48 8.80 -10.61
C VAL A 38 -14.25 8.77 -11.51
N LEU A 39 -14.28 7.92 -12.54
CA LEU A 39 -13.30 7.86 -13.60
C LEU A 39 -14.02 7.93 -14.95
N ASP A 40 -13.65 8.91 -15.78
CA ASP A 40 -14.24 9.12 -17.11
C ASP A 40 -15.79 9.17 -17.10
N GLY A 41 -16.34 9.83 -16.07
CA GLY A 41 -17.79 10.00 -15.89
C GLY A 41 -18.53 8.77 -15.35
N LYS A 42 -17.81 7.71 -14.95
CA LYS A 42 -18.40 6.51 -14.37
C LYS A 42 -18.01 6.37 -12.90
N THR A 43 -18.97 5.99 -12.08
CA THR A 43 -18.69 5.67 -10.67
C THR A 43 -17.80 4.43 -10.60
N LEU A 44 -16.76 4.51 -9.75
CA LEU A 44 -15.80 3.46 -9.54
C LEU A 44 -15.93 2.89 -8.11
N SER A 45 -16.14 1.59 -8.03
CA SER A 45 -15.98 0.81 -6.78
C SER A 45 -15.16 -0.43 -7.09
N TYR A 46 -14.33 -0.89 -6.15
CA TYR A 46 -13.36 -1.93 -6.43
C TYR A 46 -13.00 -2.80 -5.23
N VAL A 47 -12.63 -4.05 -5.51
CA VAL A 47 -11.75 -4.84 -4.63
C VAL A 47 -10.35 -4.71 -5.17
N GLY A 48 -9.48 -4.08 -4.41
CA GLY A 48 -8.05 -3.93 -4.66
C GLY A 48 -7.21 -4.77 -3.71
N THR A 49 -5.91 -4.56 -3.72
CA THR A 49 -4.98 -5.27 -2.82
C THR A 49 -3.81 -4.41 -2.38
N ASN A 50 -3.20 -4.76 -1.24
CA ASN A 50 -1.90 -4.29 -0.86
C ASN A 50 -0.82 -5.08 -1.63
N PHE A 51 0.03 -4.33 -2.36
CA PHE A 51 1.15 -4.83 -3.16
C PHE A 51 2.40 -4.03 -2.82
N TRP A 52 2.65 -3.90 -1.50
CA TRP A 52 3.66 -3.02 -0.93
C TRP A 52 5.05 -3.23 -1.55
N TYR A 53 5.40 -4.47 -1.90
CA TYR A 53 6.69 -4.86 -2.46
C TYR A 53 6.82 -4.66 -3.99
N GLY A 54 5.83 -4.10 -4.64
CA GLY A 54 5.80 -3.92 -6.10
C GLY A 54 7.07 -3.31 -6.69
N PRO A 55 7.59 -2.18 -6.16
CA PRO A 55 8.84 -1.58 -6.65
C PRO A 55 10.06 -2.49 -6.49
N LEU A 56 10.08 -3.34 -5.47
CA LEU A 56 11.17 -4.28 -5.19
C LEU A 56 11.26 -5.33 -6.29
N ILE A 57 10.18 -6.05 -6.60
CA ILE A 57 10.21 -7.07 -7.67
C ILE A 57 10.28 -6.45 -9.07
N ALA A 58 9.87 -5.19 -9.25
CA ALA A 58 10.01 -4.45 -10.50
C ALA A 58 11.43 -3.97 -10.78
N SER A 59 12.29 -3.94 -9.76
CA SER A 59 13.66 -3.46 -9.88
C SER A 59 14.55 -4.42 -10.68
N GLU A 60 15.71 -3.92 -11.14
CA GLU A 60 16.78 -4.71 -11.73
C GLU A 60 17.84 -5.13 -10.69
N GLY A 61 17.60 -4.79 -9.43
CA GLY A 61 18.51 -5.06 -8.33
C GLY A 61 18.22 -6.35 -7.58
N ARG A 62 18.79 -6.43 -6.38
CA ARG A 62 18.58 -7.55 -5.45
C ARG A 62 17.09 -7.70 -5.14
N GLY A 63 16.57 -8.91 -5.25
CA GLY A 63 15.16 -9.24 -5.04
C GLY A 63 14.24 -8.89 -6.21
N GLY A 64 14.77 -8.27 -7.28
CA GLY A 64 13.99 -7.95 -8.48
C GLY A 64 13.66 -9.21 -9.30
N ASN A 65 12.43 -9.26 -9.83
CA ASN A 65 11.95 -10.34 -10.70
C ASN A 65 10.82 -9.83 -11.60
N ARG A 66 11.18 -9.21 -12.71
CA ARG A 66 10.21 -8.65 -13.65
C ARG A 66 9.34 -9.71 -14.34
N GLU A 67 9.84 -10.93 -14.52
CA GLU A 67 9.03 -12.03 -15.06
C GLU A 67 7.88 -12.37 -14.09
N ARG A 68 8.19 -12.49 -12.79
CA ARG A 68 7.19 -12.65 -11.75
C ARG A 68 6.24 -11.44 -11.71
N LEU A 69 6.76 -10.20 -11.75
CA LEU A 69 5.92 -8.99 -11.77
C LEU A 69 4.85 -9.05 -12.86
N HIS A 70 5.23 -9.41 -14.09
CA HIS A 70 4.26 -9.52 -15.19
C HIS A 70 3.17 -10.55 -14.88
N LYS A 71 3.55 -11.72 -14.36
CA LYS A 71 2.58 -12.78 -13.97
C LYS A 71 1.64 -12.29 -12.86
N GLU A 72 2.18 -11.56 -11.86
CA GLU A 72 1.37 -10.99 -10.76
C GLU A 72 0.36 -9.99 -11.27
N LEU A 73 0.78 -9.03 -12.10
CA LEU A 73 -0.09 -7.99 -12.63
C LEU A 73 -1.15 -8.57 -13.60
N ASP A 74 -0.78 -9.57 -14.41
CA ASP A 74 -1.72 -10.22 -15.32
C ASP A 74 -2.78 -11.02 -14.54
N ALA A 75 -2.36 -11.77 -13.52
CA ALA A 75 -3.29 -12.51 -12.65
C ALA A 75 -4.24 -11.56 -11.89
N LEU A 76 -3.71 -10.48 -11.30
CA LEU A 76 -4.54 -9.48 -10.63
C LEU A 76 -5.57 -8.86 -11.57
N LYS A 77 -5.17 -8.54 -12.80
CA LYS A 77 -6.07 -8.01 -13.82
C LYS A 77 -7.18 -9.01 -14.17
N GLU A 78 -6.85 -10.30 -14.29
CA GLU A 78 -7.84 -11.36 -14.55
C GLU A 78 -8.87 -11.53 -13.42
N LEU A 79 -8.48 -11.17 -12.19
CA LEU A 79 -9.36 -11.10 -11.02
C LEU A 79 -10.17 -9.80 -10.94
N GLY A 80 -9.99 -8.87 -11.88
CA GLY A 80 -10.60 -7.53 -11.85
C GLY A 80 -9.96 -6.59 -10.81
N VAL A 81 -8.84 -6.97 -10.21
CA VAL A 81 -8.09 -6.15 -9.25
C VAL A 81 -7.29 -5.10 -10.02
N THR A 82 -7.75 -3.85 -9.97
CA THR A 82 -7.14 -2.74 -10.69
C THR A 82 -6.57 -1.65 -9.77
N ASN A 83 -6.77 -1.74 -8.46
CA ASN A 83 -6.23 -0.81 -7.48
C ASN A 83 -5.19 -1.54 -6.61
N LEU A 84 -3.94 -1.04 -6.63
CA LEU A 84 -2.83 -1.59 -5.86
C LEU A 84 -2.28 -0.53 -4.90
N ARG A 85 -2.20 -0.86 -3.61
CA ARG A 85 -1.58 0.00 -2.61
C ARG A 85 -0.11 -0.37 -2.44
N ILE A 86 0.81 0.60 -2.62
CA ILE A 86 2.24 0.39 -2.88
C ILE A 86 3.07 1.28 -1.96
N LEU A 87 4.09 0.68 -1.32
CA LEU A 87 5.05 1.42 -0.51
C LEU A 87 6.06 2.16 -1.39
N VAL A 88 6.19 3.46 -1.17
CA VAL A 88 7.22 4.33 -1.74
C VAL A 88 8.12 4.87 -0.63
N GLY A 89 8.42 4.02 0.31
CA GLY A 89 9.28 4.21 1.47
C GLY A 89 10.17 2.99 1.62
N SER A 90 10.79 2.85 2.68
CA SER A 90 11.79 1.92 3.18
C SER A 90 13.08 2.67 3.41
N ASP A 91 13.30 2.99 4.69
CA ASP A 91 14.24 4.01 5.10
C ASP A 91 15.29 3.44 6.05
N GLY A 92 16.51 3.93 5.98
CA GLY A 92 17.60 3.66 6.91
C GLY A 92 18.55 2.54 6.46
N PRO A 93 19.43 2.05 7.35
CA PRO A 93 20.45 1.09 7.00
C PRO A 93 19.85 -0.29 6.71
N GLU A 94 20.48 -1.03 5.78
CA GLU A 94 20.24 -2.45 5.57
C GLU A 94 20.84 -3.29 6.72
N GLY A 95 20.39 -4.53 6.87
CA GLY A 95 20.82 -5.44 7.94
C GLY A 95 20.08 -5.25 9.26
N THR A 96 19.05 -4.42 9.30
CA THR A 96 18.17 -4.27 10.45
C THR A 96 17.19 -5.44 10.52
N ALA A 97 17.09 -6.09 11.68
CA ALA A 97 16.17 -7.21 11.86
C ALA A 97 14.72 -6.80 11.55
N TYR A 98 13.96 -7.71 10.92
CA TYR A 98 12.54 -7.53 10.58
C TYR A 98 12.22 -6.32 9.69
N LYS A 99 13.20 -5.76 9.01
CA LYS A 99 13.02 -4.64 8.09
C LYS A 99 13.10 -5.10 6.63
N VAL A 100 12.31 -4.45 5.78
CA VAL A 100 12.29 -4.68 4.33
C VAL A 100 13.62 -4.24 3.70
N GLU A 101 14.18 -5.07 2.85
CA GLU A 101 15.38 -4.82 2.06
C GLU A 101 15.21 -5.27 0.61
N PRO A 102 15.91 -4.62 -0.33
CA PRO A 102 16.76 -3.43 -0.17
C PRO A 102 15.93 -2.19 0.19
N VAL A 103 16.56 -1.22 0.85
CA VAL A 103 15.90 0.02 1.25
C VAL A 103 15.89 1.04 0.11
N LEU A 104 14.86 1.88 0.08
CA LEU A 104 14.70 2.95 -0.90
C LEU A 104 15.58 4.15 -0.58
N GLN A 105 15.63 4.57 0.68
CA GLN A 105 16.39 5.74 1.13
C GLN A 105 17.41 5.29 2.18
N LEU A 106 18.69 5.29 1.81
CA LEU A 106 19.80 4.84 2.66
C LEU A 106 20.15 5.86 3.75
N GLU A 107 20.16 7.12 3.36
CA GLU A 107 20.36 8.30 4.18
C GLU A 107 19.40 9.39 3.70
N PRO A 108 19.14 10.46 4.47
CA PRO A 108 18.23 11.52 4.05
C PRO A 108 18.55 12.08 2.66
N GLY A 109 17.65 11.84 1.70
CA GLY A 109 17.82 12.29 0.32
C GLY A 109 18.76 11.45 -0.54
N VAL A 110 19.35 10.37 -0.01
CA VAL A 110 20.20 9.43 -0.75
C VAL A 110 19.41 8.20 -1.12
N TYR A 111 18.96 8.12 -2.36
CA TYR A 111 18.07 7.09 -2.85
C TYR A 111 18.80 5.94 -3.54
N ASN A 112 18.24 4.75 -3.40
CA ASN A 112 18.54 3.60 -4.24
C ASN A 112 17.86 3.79 -5.61
N ASP A 113 18.64 4.27 -6.57
CA ASP A 113 18.14 4.57 -7.92
C ASP A 113 17.59 3.32 -8.64
N THR A 114 18.08 2.13 -8.29
CA THR A 114 17.57 0.87 -8.85
C THR A 114 16.11 0.64 -8.41
N LEU A 115 15.77 0.95 -7.16
CA LEU A 115 14.39 0.85 -6.67
C LEU A 115 13.50 1.98 -7.23
N LEU A 116 14.02 3.19 -7.37
CA LEU A 116 13.28 4.27 -8.04
C LEU A 116 12.94 3.89 -9.49
N ARG A 117 13.88 3.30 -10.23
CA ARG A 117 13.58 2.76 -11.58
C ARG A 117 12.64 1.56 -11.54
N GLY A 118 12.67 0.78 -10.46
CA GLY A 118 11.70 -0.27 -10.22
C GLY A 118 10.27 0.30 -10.08
N LEU A 119 10.10 1.39 -9.33
CA LEU A 119 8.82 2.09 -9.23
C LEU A 119 8.37 2.66 -10.58
N ASP A 120 9.29 3.29 -11.35
CA ASP A 120 8.99 3.77 -12.70
C ASP A 120 8.48 2.65 -13.61
N TYR A 121 9.16 1.50 -13.57
CA TYR A 121 8.79 0.34 -14.36
C TYR A 121 7.44 -0.25 -13.94
N LEU A 122 7.21 -0.36 -12.64
CA LEU A 122 5.94 -0.83 -12.09
C LEU A 122 4.77 0.04 -12.58
N LEU A 123 4.87 1.36 -12.44
CA LEU A 123 3.83 2.29 -12.88
C LEU A 123 3.58 2.20 -14.40
N ALA A 124 4.65 2.06 -15.20
CA ALA A 124 4.50 1.87 -16.63
C ALA A 124 3.77 0.56 -16.97
N GLU A 125 4.06 -0.53 -16.28
CA GLU A 125 3.39 -1.83 -16.48
C GLU A 125 1.96 -1.84 -15.97
N MET A 126 1.67 -1.14 -14.87
CA MET A 126 0.31 -0.91 -14.36
C MET A 126 -0.52 -0.07 -15.35
N GLY A 127 0.05 1.01 -15.89
CA GLY A 127 -0.61 1.84 -16.89
C GLY A 127 -1.03 1.05 -18.13
N LYS A 128 -0.15 0.18 -18.66
CA LYS A 128 -0.47 -0.72 -19.79
C LYS A 128 -1.67 -1.64 -19.51
N ARG A 129 -1.88 -2.00 -18.24
CA ARG A 129 -2.98 -2.87 -17.77
C ARG A 129 -4.19 -2.11 -17.29
N GLN A 130 -4.16 -0.78 -17.38
CA GLN A 130 -5.22 0.10 -16.86
C GLN A 130 -5.45 -0.06 -15.35
N MET A 131 -4.37 -0.32 -14.61
CA MET A 131 -4.36 -0.40 -13.15
C MET A 131 -4.00 0.96 -12.54
N HIS A 132 -4.30 1.13 -11.27
CA HIS A 132 -4.06 2.35 -10.49
C HIS A 132 -3.26 2.04 -9.23
N ALA A 133 -2.32 2.91 -8.91
CA ALA A 133 -1.45 2.83 -7.74
C ALA A 133 -1.87 3.84 -6.66
N VAL A 134 -2.11 3.38 -5.44
CA VAL A 134 -2.11 4.22 -4.24
C VAL A 134 -0.69 4.19 -3.67
N LEU A 135 0.00 5.32 -3.67
CA LEU A 135 1.41 5.42 -3.29
C LEU A 135 1.56 6.07 -1.91
N TYR A 136 2.03 5.30 -0.91
CA TYR A 136 2.25 5.83 0.43
C TYR A 136 3.74 6.04 0.74
N PHE A 137 4.06 7.22 1.31
CA PHE A 137 5.44 7.73 1.41
C PHE A 137 6.22 7.20 2.61
N ASN A 138 5.53 6.87 3.68
CA ASN A 138 6.15 6.58 4.97
C ASN A 138 5.37 5.49 5.70
N ASN A 139 5.86 5.10 6.84
CA ASN A 139 5.23 4.15 7.75
C ASN A 139 5.31 4.69 9.17
N SER A 140 4.32 4.46 9.99
CA SER A 140 4.46 4.69 11.41
C SER A 140 5.19 3.54 12.11
N TRP A 141 5.28 2.37 11.43
CA TRP A 141 5.91 1.16 11.95
C TRP A 141 7.34 0.98 11.40
N GLU A 142 8.14 0.23 12.15
CA GLU A 142 9.58 0.06 11.94
C GLU A 142 9.96 -0.80 10.73
N TRP A 143 9.07 -1.67 10.26
CA TRP A 143 9.40 -2.66 9.23
C TRP A 143 9.84 -2.07 7.88
N SER A 144 9.60 -0.79 7.68
CA SER A 144 10.14 -0.02 6.56
C SER A 144 10.91 1.24 7.01
N GLY A 145 11.42 1.25 8.24
CA GLY A 145 12.15 2.37 8.83
C GLY A 145 11.26 3.35 9.59
N GLY A 146 10.33 3.99 8.91
CA GLY A 146 9.26 4.79 9.49
C GLY A 146 9.70 5.95 10.39
N TYR A 147 8.81 6.34 11.29
CA TYR A 147 9.02 7.49 12.18
C TYR A 147 10.32 7.39 12.99
N GLY A 148 10.66 6.21 13.48
CA GLY A 148 11.88 5.99 14.27
C GLY A 148 13.13 6.32 13.47
N GLN A 149 13.17 5.96 12.19
CA GLN A 149 14.32 6.24 11.34
C GLN A 149 14.46 7.74 11.03
N TYR A 150 13.37 8.45 10.83
CA TYR A 150 13.40 9.91 10.64
C TYR A 150 13.86 10.66 11.88
N LEU A 151 13.47 10.19 13.08
CA LEU A 151 13.96 10.71 14.35
C LEU A 151 15.47 10.47 14.53
N GLU A 152 15.95 9.27 14.18
CA GLU A 152 17.38 8.97 14.22
C GLU A 152 18.18 9.88 13.27
N TRP A 153 17.71 10.07 12.04
CA TRP A 153 18.31 10.99 11.10
C TRP A 153 18.25 12.47 11.55
N ALA A 154 17.23 12.81 12.31
CA ALA A 154 17.15 14.11 12.95
C ALA A 154 18.15 14.30 14.10
N GLY A 155 18.76 13.21 14.59
CA GLY A 155 19.64 13.21 15.77
C GLY A 155 18.88 13.22 17.10
N GLU A 156 17.62 12.74 17.09
CA GLU A 156 16.70 12.76 18.22
C GLU A 156 16.49 11.35 18.84
N GLY A 157 17.50 10.53 18.79
CA GLY A 157 17.54 9.17 19.34
C GLY A 157 17.70 8.12 18.27
N LYS A 158 18.01 6.88 18.69
CA LYS A 158 18.14 5.72 17.81
C LYS A 158 16.76 5.20 17.43
N ALA A 159 16.59 4.73 16.19
CA ALA A 159 15.41 3.98 15.80
C ALA A 159 15.25 2.71 16.64
N LEU A 160 14.07 2.53 17.21
CA LEU A 160 13.74 1.40 18.08
C LEU A 160 12.97 0.33 17.31
N LEU A 161 13.10 -0.92 17.77
CA LEU A 161 12.34 -2.06 17.26
C LEU A 161 11.42 -2.58 18.37
N PRO A 162 10.09 -2.63 18.21
CA PRO A 162 9.17 -3.09 19.24
C PRO A 162 9.49 -4.47 19.79
N SER A 163 9.96 -5.39 18.92
CA SER A 163 10.33 -6.75 19.28
C SER A 163 11.60 -6.85 20.13
N VAL A 164 12.49 -5.86 20.06
CA VAL A 164 13.79 -5.83 20.75
C VAL A 164 13.75 -4.89 21.94
N ASP A 165 13.28 -3.66 21.70
CA ASP A 165 13.36 -2.56 22.67
C ASP A 165 12.08 -2.43 23.52
N GLY A 166 11.04 -3.20 23.18
CA GLY A 166 9.73 -3.18 23.82
C GLY A 166 8.77 -2.16 23.23
N TYR A 167 7.48 -2.57 23.12
CA TYR A 167 6.44 -1.78 22.47
C TYR A 167 6.21 -0.40 23.12
N GLU A 168 6.20 -0.33 24.44
CA GLU A 168 6.00 0.94 25.17
C GLU A 168 7.13 1.94 24.90
N ASN A 169 8.38 1.48 24.87
CA ASN A 169 9.52 2.32 24.54
C ASN A 169 9.46 2.80 23.08
N TYR A 170 9.09 1.91 22.19
CA TYR A 170 8.87 2.26 20.78
C TYR A 170 7.82 3.38 20.65
N VAL A 171 6.63 3.20 21.20
CA VAL A 171 5.54 4.17 21.14
C VAL A 171 5.95 5.53 21.75
N ALA A 172 6.61 5.50 22.92
CA ALA A 172 7.11 6.73 23.55
C ALA A 172 8.11 7.48 22.67
N HIS A 173 8.97 6.74 21.95
CA HIS A 173 9.96 7.34 21.03
C HIS A 173 9.27 7.90 19.78
N VAL A 174 8.50 7.10 19.05
CA VAL A 174 7.90 7.51 17.76
C VAL A 174 6.85 8.61 17.90
N SER A 175 6.22 8.77 19.08
CA SER A 175 5.32 9.89 19.39
C SER A 175 6.01 11.27 19.31
N GLN A 176 7.34 11.32 19.29
CA GLN A 176 8.09 12.56 19.14
C GLN A 176 8.20 13.03 17.69
N PHE A 177 7.95 12.13 16.71
CA PHE A 177 8.07 12.46 15.28
C PHE A 177 7.25 13.70 14.88
N VAL A 178 5.98 13.76 15.26
CA VAL A 178 5.09 14.87 14.91
C VAL A 178 5.47 16.19 15.57
N LYS A 179 6.32 16.15 16.60
CA LYS A 179 6.86 17.33 17.30
C LYS A 179 8.23 17.78 16.77
N SER A 180 8.92 16.91 16.02
CA SER A 180 10.24 17.19 15.47
C SER A 180 10.15 17.92 14.12
N GLU A 181 10.45 19.21 14.10
CA GLU A 181 10.49 19.98 12.86
C GLU A 181 11.56 19.45 11.89
N LYS A 182 12.66 18.90 12.43
CA LYS A 182 13.74 18.36 11.62
C LYS A 182 13.34 17.03 10.98
N ALA A 183 12.74 16.11 11.73
CA ALA A 183 12.26 14.84 11.20
C ALA A 183 11.14 15.05 10.16
N LYS A 184 10.17 15.91 10.45
CA LYS A 184 9.12 16.32 9.49
C LYS A 184 9.71 16.94 8.23
N GLY A 185 10.74 17.79 8.37
CA GLY A 185 11.43 18.41 7.23
C GLY A 185 12.09 17.38 6.31
N LEU A 186 12.69 16.31 6.87
CA LEU A 186 13.24 15.20 6.09
C LEU A 186 12.13 14.44 5.35
N TYR A 187 11.01 14.17 6.01
CA TYR A 187 9.83 13.57 5.37
C TYR A 187 9.30 14.44 4.23
N TYR A 188 9.13 15.75 4.42
CA TYR A 188 8.68 16.64 3.35
C TYR A 188 9.63 16.68 2.15
N ASN A 189 10.93 16.53 2.37
CA ASN A 189 11.90 16.41 1.28
C ASN A 189 11.72 15.11 0.50
N HIS A 190 11.44 13.99 1.21
CA HIS A 190 11.11 12.72 0.56
C HIS A 190 9.85 12.86 -0.30
N VAL A 191 8.77 13.39 0.24
CA VAL A 191 7.52 13.67 -0.51
C VAL A 191 7.80 14.48 -1.77
N LYS A 192 8.56 15.58 -1.67
CA LYS A 192 8.90 16.41 -2.83
C LYS A 192 9.65 15.62 -3.91
N ASN A 193 10.66 14.84 -3.51
CA ASN A 193 11.46 14.07 -4.44
C ASN A 193 10.65 13.03 -5.20
N ILE A 194 9.69 12.37 -4.54
CA ILE A 194 8.86 11.36 -5.19
C ILE A 194 7.77 12.00 -6.06
N VAL A 195 7.01 12.97 -5.54
CA VAL A 195 5.89 13.58 -6.28
C VAL A 195 6.37 14.26 -7.55
N THR A 196 7.52 14.93 -7.51
CA THR A 196 8.06 15.66 -8.67
C THR A 196 8.92 14.80 -9.61
N ARG A 197 8.93 13.48 -9.40
CA ARG A 197 9.72 12.56 -10.23
C ARG A 197 9.16 12.50 -11.65
N THR A 198 10.05 12.38 -12.63
CA THR A 198 9.72 12.00 -13.99
C THR A 198 10.01 10.51 -14.16
N ASN A 199 9.03 9.75 -14.61
CA ASN A 199 9.15 8.31 -14.88
C ASN A 199 10.18 8.06 -15.99
N THR A 200 11.24 7.32 -15.70
CA THR A 200 12.31 7.07 -16.65
C THR A 200 11.94 6.12 -17.79
N VAL A 201 10.83 5.37 -17.65
CA VAL A 201 10.33 4.43 -18.67
C VAL A 201 9.37 5.13 -19.63
N THR A 202 8.44 5.93 -19.09
CA THR A 202 7.40 6.59 -19.89
C THR A 202 7.76 8.01 -20.31
N GLY A 203 8.72 8.65 -19.64
CA GLY A 203 9.07 10.05 -19.81
C GLY A 203 8.03 11.03 -19.26
N LYS A 204 6.95 10.55 -18.59
CA LYS A 204 5.92 11.41 -17.99
C LYS A 204 6.30 11.82 -16.58
N PRO A 205 6.03 13.07 -16.15
CA PRO A 205 6.00 13.42 -14.73
C PRO A 205 5.00 12.55 -13.99
N TYR A 206 5.29 12.17 -12.75
CA TYR A 206 4.33 11.42 -11.93
C TYR A 206 3.03 12.19 -11.71
N THR A 207 3.11 13.51 -11.61
CA THR A 207 1.94 14.40 -11.53
C THR A 207 1.01 14.38 -12.76
N GLU A 208 1.43 13.75 -13.85
CA GLU A 208 0.67 13.60 -15.09
C GLU A 208 0.37 12.13 -15.43
N ASP A 209 0.70 11.19 -14.55
CA ASP A 209 0.55 9.76 -14.81
C ASP A 209 -0.80 9.23 -14.28
N PRO A 210 -1.79 8.94 -15.15
CA PRO A 210 -3.09 8.45 -14.71
C PRO A 210 -3.05 7.03 -14.11
N ALA A 211 -1.90 6.36 -14.12
CA ALA A 211 -1.72 5.12 -13.38
C ALA A 211 -1.61 5.35 -11.85
N ILE A 212 -1.39 6.59 -11.41
CA ILE A 212 -1.45 6.96 -10.01
C ILE A 212 -2.89 7.30 -9.64
N PHE A 213 -3.43 6.63 -8.62
CA PHE A 213 -4.74 6.87 -8.06
C PHE A 213 -4.71 8.02 -7.05
N SER A 214 -3.78 7.90 -6.11
CA SER A 214 -3.62 8.86 -5.03
C SER A 214 -2.24 8.79 -4.40
N TRP A 215 -1.88 9.88 -3.76
CA TRP A 215 -0.79 9.97 -2.80
C TRP A 215 -1.32 9.77 -1.40
N GLN A 216 -0.56 9.07 -0.57
CA GLN A 216 -0.93 8.77 0.80
C GLN A 216 0.18 9.19 1.77
N ILE A 217 -0.20 9.88 2.87
CA ILE A 217 0.75 10.42 3.83
C ILE A 217 1.67 9.33 4.38
N GLY A 218 1.10 8.17 4.72
CA GLY A 218 1.89 7.04 5.21
C GLY A 218 1.05 5.80 5.42
N ASN A 219 1.71 4.74 5.86
CA ASN A 219 1.04 3.55 6.38
C ASN A 219 0.72 3.77 7.85
N GLU A 220 -0.58 3.70 8.18
CA GLU A 220 -1.11 3.76 9.54
C GLU A 220 -0.56 4.93 10.38
N PRO A 221 -0.60 6.18 9.87
CA PRO A 221 -0.11 7.31 10.64
C PRO A 221 -0.89 7.45 11.95
N ARG A 222 -0.14 7.62 13.06
CA ARG A 222 -0.67 7.75 14.43
C ARG A 222 0.04 8.87 15.18
N ALA A 223 -0.67 9.43 16.17
CA ALA A 223 -0.05 10.31 17.17
C ALA A 223 0.82 9.54 18.17
N PHE A 224 0.50 8.26 18.45
CA PHE A 224 1.10 7.43 19.48
C PHE A 224 1.02 8.03 20.90
N ALA A 225 0.12 8.97 21.11
CA ALA A 225 -0.11 9.60 22.40
C ALA A 225 -1.52 10.18 22.46
N ARG A 226 -2.09 10.18 23.65
CA ARG A 226 -3.47 10.64 23.89
C ARG A 226 -3.56 12.07 24.39
N ASP A 227 -2.42 12.72 24.69
CA ASP A 227 -2.41 14.10 25.11
C ASP A 227 -2.77 15.05 23.97
N SER A 228 -3.39 16.18 24.31
CA SER A 228 -3.89 17.14 23.33
C SER A 228 -2.78 17.80 22.51
N VAL A 229 -1.59 17.99 23.10
CA VAL A 229 -0.46 18.65 22.40
C VAL A 229 0.01 17.75 21.26
N THR A 230 0.19 16.46 21.51
CA THR A 230 0.61 15.51 20.49
C THR A 230 -0.47 15.29 19.42
N LYS A 231 -1.75 15.23 19.80
CA LYS A 231 -2.87 15.13 18.85
C LYS A 231 -2.96 16.36 17.93
N VAL A 232 -2.79 17.55 18.46
CA VAL A 232 -2.75 18.80 17.66
C VAL A 232 -1.58 18.78 16.69
N ALA A 233 -0.36 18.46 17.16
CA ALA A 233 0.82 18.36 16.30
C ALA A 233 0.66 17.29 15.21
N PHE A 234 -0.01 16.18 15.52
CA PHE A 234 -0.34 15.13 14.54
C PHE A 234 -1.30 15.65 13.46
N ALA A 235 -2.40 16.29 13.84
CA ALA A 235 -3.34 16.88 12.89
C ALA A 235 -2.68 17.94 12.00
N GLU A 236 -1.86 18.82 12.58
CA GLU A 236 -1.11 19.84 11.85
C GLU A 236 -0.13 19.22 10.83
N TRP A 237 0.60 18.18 11.23
CA TRP A 237 1.50 17.45 10.32
C TRP A 237 0.74 16.79 9.18
N MET A 238 -0.39 16.11 9.45
CA MET A 238 -1.23 15.47 8.44
C MET A 238 -1.74 16.50 7.42
N CYS A 239 -2.34 17.60 7.90
CA CYS A 239 -2.88 18.65 7.04
C CYS A 239 -1.79 19.37 6.23
N SER A 240 -0.64 19.65 6.85
CA SER A 240 0.50 20.29 6.17
C SER A 240 1.09 19.38 5.09
N SER A 241 1.14 18.07 5.34
CA SER A 241 1.59 17.06 4.35
C SER A 241 0.65 17.02 3.15
N ALA A 242 -0.67 16.99 3.38
CA ALA A 242 -1.66 17.01 2.30
C ALA A 242 -1.56 18.30 1.46
N SER A 243 -1.42 19.45 2.12
CA SER A 243 -1.27 20.75 1.43
C SER A 243 0.03 20.82 0.62
N LEU A 244 1.12 20.26 1.14
CA LEU A 244 2.37 20.15 0.38
C LEU A 244 2.16 19.32 -0.88
N ILE A 245 1.56 18.14 -0.77
CA ILE A 245 1.33 17.25 -1.92
C ILE A 245 0.45 17.95 -2.96
N LYS A 246 -0.68 18.53 -2.55
CA LYS A 246 -1.59 19.25 -3.48
C LYS A 246 -0.93 20.49 -4.13
N SER A 247 0.03 21.11 -3.46
CA SER A 247 0.79 22.21 -4.06
C SER A 247 1.75 21.76 -5.16
N LEU A 248 2.21 20.51 -5.11
CA LEU A 248 3.10 19.88 -6.09
C LEU A 248 2.31 19.18 -7.20
N ASP A 249 1.19 18.59 -6.83
CA ASP A 249 0.34 17.78 -7.70
C ASP A 249 -1.16 18.07 -7.46
N PRO A 250 -1.75 18.95 -8.26
CA PRO A 250 -3.18 19.26 -8.18
C PRO A 250 -4.07 18.20 -8.84
N ASN A 251 -3.52 17.23 -9.57
CA ASN A 251 -4.27 16.29 -10.37
C ASN A 251 -4.73 15.05 -9.59
N HIS A 252 -3.84 14.51 -8.76
CA HIS A 252 -4.13 13.28 -8.03
C HIS A 252 -4.80 13.54 -6.68
N MET A 253 -5.54 12.54 -6.24
CA MET A 253 -6.13 12.53 -4.90
C MET A 253 -5.07 12.38 -3.81
N VAL A 254 -5.41 12.81 -2.60
CA VAL A 254 -4.59 12.64 -1.40
C VAL A 254 -5.44 12.03 -0.30
N SER A 255 -4.86 11.07 0.42
CA SER A 255 -5.49 10.47 1.58
C SER A 255 -4.50 10.24 2.73
N THR A 256 -5.02 9.85 3.88
CA THR A 256 -4.22 9.73 5.10
C THR A 256 -3.44 8.43 5.17
N GLY A 257 -4.04 7.29 4.79
CA GLY A 257 -3.56 5.94 5.07
C GLY A 257 -3.82 5.48 6.51
N SER A 258 -4.79 6.14 7.19
CA SER A 258 -5.12 5.89 8.59
C SER A 258 -5.93 4.62 8.80
N GLU A 259 -5.78 4.00 9.97
CA GLU A 259 -6.66 2.92 10.42
C GLU A 259 -8.09 3.40 10.79
N GLY A 260 -8.34 4.71 10.75
CA GLY A 260 -9.60 5.30 11.21
C GLY A 260 -9.55 5.68 12.68
N LEU A 261 -10.57 5.28 13.45
CA LEU A 261 -10.70 5.61 14.87
C LEU A 261 -9.46 5.22 15.69
N TYR A 262 -8.88 4.04 15.44
CA TYR A 262 -7.68 3.58 16.17
C TYR A 262 -6.44 4.36 15.76
N GLY A 263 -6.29 4.72 14.49
CA GLY A 263 -5.23 5.61 14.01
C GLY A 263 -5.28 7.01 14.63
N CYS A 264 -6.46 7.43 15.09
CA CYS A 264 -6.69 8.70 15.79
C CYS A 264 -6.80 8.55 17.31
N GLU A 265 -6.15 7.56 17.92
CA GLU A 265 -6.11 7.34 19.37
C GLU A 265 -7.50 7.21 20.02
N VAL A 266 -8.43 6.55 19.31
CA VAL A 266 -9.85 6.36 19.70
C VAL A 266 -10.60 7.69 19.83
N ASP A 267 -10.27 8.67 19.00
CA ASP A 267 -10.83 10.01 18.99
C ASP A 267 -11.46 10.30 17.61
N MET A 268 -12.79 10.19 17.53
CA MET A 268 -13.53 10.42 16.28
C MET A 268 -13.57 11.90 15.89
N GLU A 269 -13.46 12.82 16.85
CA GLU A 269 -13.39 14.25 16.56
C GLU A 269 -12.05 14.60 15.89
N LEU A 270 -10.96 14.01 16.37
CA LEU A 270 -9.65 14.12 15.70
C LEU A 270 -9.67 13.53 14.29
N PHE A 271 -10.31 12.37 14.12
CA PHE A 271 -10.46 11.74 12.79
C PHE A 271 -11.23 12.68 11.84
N GLU A 272 -12.36 13.22 12.28
CA GLU A 272 -13.16 14.16 11.48
C GLU A 272 -12.40 15.45 11.19
N GLN A 273 -11.74 16.04 12.18
CA GLN A 273 -10.93 17.25 12.03
C GLN A 273 -9.85 17.11 10.95
N ILE A 274 -9.12 16.00 10.94
CA ILE A 274 -8.09 15.72 9.93
C ILE A 274 -8.74 15.59 8.55
N HIS A 275 -9.75 14.73 8.41
CA HIS A 275 -10.36 14.46 7.11
C HIS A 275 -11.25 15.59 6.57
N ALA A 276 -11.64 16.55 7.41
CA ALA A 276 -12.30 17.77 6.98
C ALA A 276 -11.38 18.74 6.24
N HIS A 277 -10.05 18.55 6.34
CA HIS A 277 -9.12 19.37 5.58
C HIS A 277 -9.38 19.23 4.08
N LYS A 278 -9.39 20.37 3.37
CA LYS A 278 -9.78 20.44 1.95
C LYS A 278 -8.89 19.63 1.00
N ASP A 279 -7.66 19.36 1.39
CA ASP A 279 -6.65 18.68 0.59
C ASP A 279 -6.66 17.15 0.78
N PHE A 280 -7.51 16.60 1.65
CA PHE A 280 -7.83 15.18 1.67
C PHE A 280 -9.07 14.89 0.84
N ASP A 281 -9.00 13.93 -0.06
CA ASP A 281 -10.10 13.62 -1.00
C ASP A 281 -10.99 12.49 -0.50
N TYR A 282 -10.47 11.53 0.27
CA TYR A 282 -11.22 10.39 0.79
C TYR A 282 -10.69 9.93 2.15
N LEU A 283 -11.49 9.12 2.84
CA LEU A 283 -11.22 8.59 4.16
C LEU A 283 -10.66 7.17 4.07
N ASN A 284 -9.78 6.81 4.99
CA ASN A 284 -9.21 5.47 5.12
C ASN A 284 -9.61 4.83 6.43
N VAL A 285 -9.82 3.52 6.39
CA VAL A 285 -9.93 2.66 7.57
C VAL A 285 -9.18 1.36 7.31
N HIS A 286 -8.59 0.78 8.37
CA HIS A 286 -8.00 -0.57 8.37
C HIS A 286 -8.74 -1.41 9.41
N ILE A 287 -8.81 -2.71 9.22
CA ILE A 287 -9.50 -3.62 10.14
C ILE A 287 -8.72 -4.93 10.25
N TRP A 288 -8.25 -5.21 11.47
CA TRP A 288 -7.39 -6.35 11.77
C TRP A 288 -7.95 -7.22 12.91
N PRO A 289 -8.93 -8.13 12.64
CA PRO A 289 -9.61 -8.87 13.69
C PRO A 289 -8.69 -9.66 14.61
N LEU A 290 -7.64 -10.31 14.05
CA LEU A 290 -6.66 -11.07 14.84
C LEU A 290 -5.71 -10.14 15.62
N VAL A 291 -5.15 -9.14 14.96
CA VAL A 291 -4.19 -8.19 15.56
C VAL A 291 -4.85 -7.36 16.67
N TRP A 292 -6.10 -6.96 16.47
CA TRP A 292 -6.88 -6.21 17.46
C TRP A 292 -7.56 -7.11 18.50
N ARG A 293 -7.29 -8.42 18.48
CA ARG A 293 -7.81 -9.41 19.43
C ARG A 293 -9.33 -9.47 19.51
N TRP A 294 -10.02 -9.17 18.41
CA TRP A 294 -11.45 -9.47 18.30
C TRP A 294 -11.70 -10.97 18.18
N VAL A 295 -10.73 -11.66 17.61
CA VAL A 295 -10.57 -13.12 17.60
C VAL A 295 -9.12 -13.43 17.97
N THR A 296 -8.87 -14.68 18.42
CA THR A 296 -7.53 -15.15 18.78
C THR A 296 -7.12 -16.31 17.89
N LYS A 297 -5.85 -16.72 17.96
CA LYS A 297 -5.34 -17.90 17.27
C LYS A 297 -6.16 -19.16 17.53
N ASP A 298 -6.72 -19.29 18.73
CA ASP A 298 -7.48 -20.47 19.14
C ASP A 298 -8.96 -20.39 18.76
N THR A 299 -9.45 -19.20 18.39
CA THR A 299 -10.89 -18.96 18.15
C THR A 299 -11.19 -18.43 16.76
N PHE A 300 -10.21 -17.99 15.97
CA PHE A 300 -10.47 -17.29 14.71
C PHE A 300 -11.30 -18.14 13.72
N ALA A 301 -11.04 -19.45 13.64
CA ALA A 301 -11.75 -20.34 12.73
C ALA A 301 -13.24 -20.51 13.09
N ASP A 302 -13.56 -20.53 14.38
CA ASP A 302 -14.93 -20.76 14.87
C ASP A 302 -15.67 -19.45 15.20
N SER A 303 -15.00 -18.31 15.11
CA SER A 303 -15.53 -17.00 15.56
C SER A 303 -15.56 -15.95 14.45
N VAL A 304 -15.60 -16.35 13.17
CA VAL A 304 -15.71 -15.42 12.04
C VAL A 304 -16.91 -14.50 12.18
N CYS A 305 -18.03 -15.00 12.69
CA CYS A 305 -19.22 -14.18 12.96
C CYS A 305 -18.97 -13.05 13.99
N VAL A 306 -18.02 -13.22 14.91
CA VAL A 306 -17.59 -12.16 15.84
C VAL A 306 -16.79 -11.11 15.09
N ALA A 307 -15.83 -11.54 14.26
CA ALA A 307 -15.07 -10.66 13.40
C ALA A 307 -15.98 -9.84 12.48
N ASN A 308 -16.94 -10.46 11.81
CA ASN A 308 -17.91 -9.80 10.93
C ASN A 308 -18.70 -8.71 11.67
N ARG A 309 -19.24 -9.02 12.86
CA ARG A 309 -19.99 -8.06 13.65
C ARG A 309 -19.16 -6.88 14.14
N GLN A 310 -17.92 -7.12 14.56
CA GLN A 310 -17.01 -6.05 14.98
C GLN A 310 -16.56 -5.20 13.78
N THR A 311 -16.31 -5.82 12.63
CA THR A 311 -16.03 -5.13 11.37
C THR A 311 -17.16 -4.21 10.97
N GLU A 312 -18.43 -4.67 11.00
CA GLU A 312 -19.60 -3.83 10.72
C GLU A 312 -19.66 -2.63 11.66
N LYS A 313 -19.56 -2.89 12.96
CA LYS A 313 -19.59 -1.82 13.97
C LYS A 313 -18.50 -0.79 13.78
N TYR A 314 -17.26 -1.25 13.51
CA TYR A 314 -16.12 -0.35 13.31
C TYR A 314 -16.27 0.45 12.03
N LEU A 315 -16.53 -0.21 10.91
CA LEU A 315 -16.66 0.42 9.60
C LEU A 315 -17.78 1.46 9.58
N THR A 316 -18.99 1.08 10.03
CA THR A 316 -20.15 1.97 9.98
C THR A 316 -20.07 3.14 10.97
N ALA A 317 -19.23 3.06 12.00
CA ALA A 317 -18.97 4.20 12.89
C ALA A 317 -18.35 5.41 12.15
N HIS A 318 -17.68 5.18 11.01
CA HIS A 318 -17.05 6.24 10.20
C HIS A 318 -18.00 6.84 9.14
N PHE A 319 -19.10 6.17 8.81
CA PHE A 319 -20.02 6.61 7.75
C PHE A 319 -20.61 8.00 7.98
N PRO A 320 -21.08 8.36 9.21
CA PRO A 320 -21.59 9.70 9.44
C PRO A 320 -20.56 10.82 9.19
N VAL A 321 -19.27 10.55 9.41
CA VAL A 321 -18.20 11.50 9.11
C VAL A 321 -18.05 11.65 7.59
N ALA A 322 -17.97 10.54 6.87
CA ALA A 322 -17.85 10.54 5.43
C ALA A 322 -19.01 11.26 4.73
N GLU A 323 -20.24 10.99 5.18
CA GLU A 323 -21.46 11.63 4.68
C GLU A 323 -21.46 13.14 4.92
N ARG A 324 -21.09 13.61 6.13
CA ARG A 324 -20.99 15.05 6.43
C ARG A 324 -19.92 15.74 5.57
N LEU A 325 -18.82 15.06 5.32
CA LEU A 325 -17.71 15.60 4.53
C LEU A 325 -17.92 15.44 3.02
N GLY A 326 -18.90 14.64 2.59
CA GLY A 326 -19.12 14.32 1.18
C GLY A 326 -17.96 13.58 0.52
N LYS A 327 -17.28 12.71 1.28
CA LYS A 327 -16.07 11.98 0.85
C LYS A 327 -16.28 10.47 0.96
N PRO A 328 -15.79 9.67 -0.01
CA PRO A 328 -15.86 8.22 0.10
C PRO A 328 -14.91 7.66 1.16
N ILE A 329 -15.18 6.43 1.60
CA ILE A 329 -14.32 5.64 2.48
C ILE A 329 -13.72 4.48 1.69
N VAL A 330 -12.46 4.18 1.96
CA VAL A 330 -11.80 2.94 1.55
C VAL A 330 -11.37 2.14 2.77
N LEU A 331 -11.78 0.87 2.85
CA LEU A 331 -11.21 -0.10 3.76
C LEU A 331 -9.90 -0.60 3.13
N GLU A 332 -8.79 0.07 3.43
CA GLU A 332 -7.53 -0.11 2.69
C GLU A 332 -6.67 -1.27 3.16
N GLU A 333 -6.93 -1.75 4.37
CA GLU A 333 -6.34 -2.98 4.87
C GLU A 333 -7.37 -3.77 5.64
N PHE A 334 -7.45 -5.03 5.33
CA PHE A 334 -8.09 -6.06 6.13
C PHE A 334 -7.46 -7.39 5.79
N GLY A 335 -7.36 -8.26 6.76
CA GLY A 335 -6.81 -9.58 6.59
C GLY A 335 -7.42 -10.58 7.57
N TYR A 336 -7.40 -11.84 7.18
CA TYR A 336 -7.79 -12.94 8.02
C TYR A 336 -6.85 -14.13 7.77
N PRO A 337 -6.40 -14.84 8.82
CA PRO A 337 -5.43 -15.91 8.65
C PRO A 337 -6.05 -17.12 7.94
N ARG A 338 -5.16 -17.98 7.42
CA ARG A 338 -5.54 -19.29 6.89
C ARG A 338 -5.98 -20.22 8.00
N ASP A 339 -6.68 -21.31 7.65
CA ASP A 339 -6.98 -22.41 8.57
C ASP A 339 -5.70 -23.17 8.93
N GLY A 340 -5.68 -23.78 10.08
CA GLY A 340 -4.55 -24.59 10.54
C GLY A 340 -3.48 -23.78 11.28
N ASN A 341 -2.89 -24.41 12.26
CA ASN A 341 -1.89 -23.82 13.14
C ASN A 341 -0.52 -24.47 12.95
N ARG A 342 0.52 -23.65 12.75
CA ARG A 342 1.86 -23.98 13.22
C ARG A 342 2.15 -23.10 14.43
N SER A 343 2.56 -23.68 15.54
CA SER A 343 3.12 -22.89 16.64
C SER A 343 4.52 -22.43 16.22
N PHE A 344 4.80 -21.14 16.43
CA PHE A 344 6.16 -20.61 16.36
C PHE A 344 6.85 -20.81 17.72
N GLU A 345 8.12 -21.17 17.68
CA GLU A 345 8.97 -21.10 18.84
C GLU A 345 9.74 -19.76 18.83
N GLY A 346 9.88 -19.12 19.99
CA GLY A 346 10.73 -17.94 20.15
C GLY A 346 10.02 -16.59 20.11
N GLU A 347 10.68 -15.58 19.54
CA GLU A 347 10.21 -14.18 19.61
C GLU A 347 8.92 -13.90 18.83
N ALA A 348 8.69 -14.63 17.76
CA ALA A 348 7.46 -14.58 16.98
C ALA A 348 6.22 -14.92 17.82
N GLU A 349 6.35 -15.90 18.72
CA GLU A 349 5.27 -16.34 19.59
C GLU A 349 4.74 -15.21 20.49
N LYS A 350 5.61 -14.24 20.85
CA LYS A 350 5.22 -13.08 21.65
C LYS A 350 4.38 -12.07 20.88
N PHE A 351 4.60 -11.94 19.57
CA PHE A 351 3.96 -10.94 18.74
C PHE A 351 2.67 -11.44 18.10
N TRP A 352 2.69 -12.65 17.53
CA TRP A 352 1.65 -13.17 16.67
C TRP A 352 0.87 -14.32 17.30
N ASP A 353 1.00 -14.53 18.60
CA ASP A 353 0.34 -15.61 19.34
C ASP A 353 0.52 -17.00 18.68
N GLY A 354 1.61 -17.19 17.95
CA GLY A 354 1.97 -18.47 17.36
C GLY A 354 1.13 -18.91 16.16
N VAL A 355 0.54 -17.98 15.41
CA VAL A 355 -0.18 -18.31 14.18
C VAL A 355 0.75 -18.21 12.98
N SER A 356 1.15 -19.33 12.40
CA SER A 356 1.79 -19.41 11.09
C SER A 356 1.17 -20.49 10.25
N LEU A 357 1.00 -20.19 8.98
CA LEU A 357 0.23 -21.05 8.11
C LEU A 357 0.98 -21.29 6.80
N SER A 358 1.13 -22.57 6.46
CA SER A 358 1.61 -22.99 5.17
C SER A 358 0.64 -22.54 4.09
N LYS A 359 1.13 -22.18 2.91
CA LYS A 359 0.29 -21.81 1.77
C LYS A 359 -0.60 -22.95 1.24
N GLU A 360 -0.32 -24.18 1.66
CA GLU A 360 -1.17 -25.35 1.38
C GLU A 360 -2.33 -25.49 2.39
N SER A 361 -2.35 -24.73 3.47
CA SER A 361 -3.46 -24.74 4.43
C SER A 361 -4.74 -24.22 3.76
N ALA A 362 -5.89 -24.76 4.14
CA ALA A 362 -7.18 -24.29 3.69
C ALA A 362 -7.43 -22.81 4.08
N THR A 363 -8.43 -22.21 3.46
CA THR A 363 -8.74 -20.78 3.61
C THR A 363 -10.18 -20.54 4.01
N THR A 364 -10.82 -21.52 4.67
CA THR A 364 -12.27 -21.51 4.93
C THR A 364 -12.69 -20.31 5.76
N ALA A 365 -12.04 -20.08 6.90
CA ALA A 365 -12.36 -18.94 7.77
C ALA A 365 -12.05 -17.60 7.10
N ARG A 366 -10.94 -17.48 6.37
CA ARG A 366 -10.60 -16.30 5.58
C ARG A 366 -11.63 -16.02 4.51
N ASP A 367 -12.06 -17.03 3.77
CA ASP A 367 -13.03 -16.90 2.69
C ASP A 367 -14.41 -16.48 3.22
N GLU A 368 -14.82 -16.98 4.38
CA GLU A 368 -16.03 -16.53 5.07
C GLU A 368 -15.95 -15.05 5.46
N TYR A 369 -14.83 -14.63 6.06
CA TYR A 369 -14.61 -13.21 6.42
C TYR A 369 -14.54 -12.31 5.18
N TYR A 370 -13.81 -12.72 4.14
CA TYR A 370 -13.71 -11.96 2.87
C TYR A 370 -15.07 -11.86 2.17
N SER A 371 -15.84 -12.95 2.15
CA SER A 371 -17.19 -12.95 1.59
C SER A 371 -18.09 -11.92 2.30
N TYR A 372 -17.96 -11.78 3.62
CA TYR A 372 -18.67 -10.75 4.38
C TYR A 372 -18.24 -9.33 3.95
N VAL A 373 -16.94 -9.04 3.95
CA VAL A 373 -16.42 -7.72 3.59
C VAL A 373 -16.79 -7.33 2.16
N PHE A 374 -16.67 -8.25 1.22
CA PHE A 374 -17.03 -8.03 -0.18
C PHE A 374 -18.54 -7.84 -0.37
N GLY A 375 -19.35 -8.65 0.33
CA GLY A 375 -20.80 -8.47 0.35
C GLY A 375 -21.21 -7.09 0.88
N ARG A 376 -20.49 -6.59 1.89
CA ARG A 376 -20.72 -5.27 2.46
C ARG A 376 -20.38 -4.13 1.49
N LEU A 377 -19.32 -4.29 0.69
CA LEU A 377 -18.98 -3.35 -0.39
C LEU A 377 -20.07 -3.32 -1.48
N ILE A 378 -20.53 -4.48 -1.93
CA ILE A 378 -21.64 -4.57 -2.91
C ILE A 378 -22.89 -3.88 -2.35
N GLN A 379 -23.25 -4.15 -1.10
CA GLN A 379 -24.40 -3.52 -0.44
C GLN A 379 -24.23 -1.99 -0.37
N ALA A 380 -23.04 -1.50 -0.01
CA ALA A 380 -22.76 -0.07 0.03
C ALA A 380 -22.95 0.58 -1.34
N ARG A 381 -22.46 -0.07 -2.38
CA ARG A 381 -22.64 0.41 -3.77
C ARG A 381 -24.09 0.47 -4.18
N GLN A 382 -24.90 -0.53 -3.81
CA GLN A 382 -26.33 -0.59 -4.12
C GLN A 382 -27.15 0.46 -3.33
N ASN A 383 -26.75 0.74 -2.10
CA ASN A 383 -27.45 1.66 -1.21
C ASN A 383 -26.97 3.11 -1.31
N GLY A 384 -25.90 3.40 -2.05
CA GLY A 384 -25.28 4.72 -2.11
C GLY A 384 -24.59 5.12 -0.82
N GLU A 385 -24.09 4.14 -0.02
CA GLU A 385 -23.32 4.36 1.18
C GLU A 385 -21.86 4.76 0.85
N PRO A 386 -21.12 5.37 1.79
CA PRO A 386 -19.81 5.95 1.47
C PRO A 386 -18.68 4.95 1.23
N LEU A 387 -18.84 3.65 1.52
CA LEU A 387 -17.81 2.64 1.25
C LEU A 387 -17.66 2.44 -0.26
N ALA A 388 -16.53 2.89 -0.81
CA ALA A 388 -16.29 2.89 -2.25
C ALA A 388 -15.22 1.90 -2.72
N GLY A 389 -14.39 1.36 -1.82
CA GLY A 389 -13.36 0.40 -2.15
C GLY A 389 -12.88 -0.40 -0.95
N VAL A 390 -12.31 -1.57 -1.22
CA VAL A 390 -11.64 -2.39 -0.22
C VAL A 390 -10.34 -2.95 -0.79
N ASN A 391 -9.25 -2.95 -0.01
CA ASN A 391 -7.97 -3.55 -0.39
C ASN A 391 -7.60 -4.63 0.63
N PHE A 392 -7.58 -5.87 0.23
CA PHE A 392 -7.14 -6.94 1.13
C PHE A 392 -5.62 -6.89 1.37
N TRP A 393 -5.20 -7.31 2.55
CA TRP A 393 -3.82 -7.53 2.90
C TRP A 393 -3.51 -9.01 2.82
N GLY A 394 -2.57 -9.43 2.01
CA GLY A 394 -1.94 -8.70 0.91
C GLY A 394 -1.69 -9.72 -0.20
N TRP A 395 -1.35 -9.28 -1.37
CA TRP A 395 -1.12 -10.19 -2.50
C TRP A 395 0.17 -10.99 -2.31
N GLY A 396 0.08 -12.28 -2.14
CA GLY A 396 1.19 -13.23 -2.12
C GLY A 396 1.51 -13.79 -3.50
N GLY A 397 0.48 -13.88 -4.34
CA GLY A 397 0.59 -14.23 -5.75
C GLY A 397 1.35 -15.53 -6.02
N PHE A 398 2.40 -15.42 -6.81
CA PHE A 398 3.26 -16.54 -7.18
C PHE A 398 4.50 -16.69 -6.30
N ALA A 399 4.57 -16.01 -5.16
CA ALA A 399 5.68 -16.15 -4.23
C ALA A 399 5.90 -17.59 -3.80
N THR A 400 7.17 -17.99 -3.71
CA THR A 400 7.56 -19.24 -3.08
C THR A 400 7.77 -19.00 -1.60
N GLN A 401 6.97 -19.65 -0.77
CA GLN A 401 7.16 -19.57 0.69
C GLN A 401 8.47 -20.28 1.07
N SER A 402 9.28 -19.63 1.92
CA SER A 402 10.50 -20.25 2.42
C SER A 402 10.19 -21.51 3.22
N ALA A 403 10.97 -22.57 3.01
CA ALA A 403 10.84 -23.83 3.76
C ALA A 403 11.47 -23.75 5.15
N VAL A 404 12.32 -22.74 5.40
CA VAL A 404 13.15 -22.65 6.61
C VAL A 404 12.99 -21.33 7.36
N ASN A 405 12.53 -20.27 6.70
CA ASN A 405 12.36 -18.96 7.30
C ASN A 405 10.89 -18.71 7.60
N GLU A 406 10.54 -18.46 8.84
CA GLU A 406 9.21 -18.06 9.28
C GLU A 406 8.95 -16.58 8.99
N PHE A 407 9.98 -15.75 9.15
CA PHE A 407 10.02 -14.35 8.77
C PHE A 407 10.88 -14.17 7.53
N TRP A 408 10.53 -13.20 6.72
CA TRP A 408 11.30 -12.89 5.53
C TRP A 408 12.78 -12.64 5.84
N LYS A 409 13.65 -13.19 5.01
CA LYS A 409 15.09 -12.95 5.01
C LYS A 409 15.58 -12.54 3.61
N PRO A 410 16.68 -11.78 3.51
CA PRO A 410 17.28 -11.46 2.22
C PRO A 410 17.51 -12.73 1.37
N GLY A 411 16.86 -12.78 0.21
CA GLY A 411 16.89 -13.92 -0.71
C GLY A 411 15.59 -14.73 -0.75
N ASP A 412 14.68 -14.55 0.19
CA ASP A 412 13.33 -15.09 0.11
C ASP A 412 12.47 -14.23 -0.86
N ASP A 413 11.45 -14.86 -1.44
CA ASP A 413 10.46 -14.11 -2.22
C ASP A 413 9.65 -13.15 -1.33
N TYR A 414 9.36 -11.95 -1.84
CA TYR A 414 8.38 -11.07 -1.18
C TYR A 414 6.97 -11.62 -1.37
N CYS A 415 6.15 -11.51 -0.35
CA CYS A 415 4.72 -11.82 -0.41
C CYS A 415 3.89 -10.69 0.27
N GLY A 416 2.61 -10.93 0.53
CA GLY A 416 1.75 -9.94 1.16
C GLY A 416 2.17 -9.59 2.58
N ASP A 417 2.80 -10.53 3.30
CA ASP A 417 3.27 -10.33 4.66
C ASP A 417 4.66 -9.68 4.64
N PRO A 418 4.86 -8.50 5.25
CA PRO A 418 6.16 -7.85 5.30
C PRO A 418 7.14 -8.55 6.27
N ALA A 419 8.37 -8.04 6.36
CA ALA A 419 9.46 -8.75 7.00
C ALA A 419 9.27 -9.06 8.50
N GLN A 420 8.46 -8.28 9.21
CA GLN A 420 8.15 -8.50 10.62
C GLN A 420 6.97 -9.44 10.86
N GLU A 421 6.27 -9.85 9.80
CA GLU A 421 5.13 -10.77 9.88
C GLU A 421 5.54 -12.20 9.52
N PRO A 422 4.91 -13.19 10.13
CA PRO A 422 5.07 -14.58 9.70
C PRO A 422 4.64 -14.75 8.24
N GLN A 423 5.53 -15.26 7.42
CA GLN A 423 5.30 -15.35 5.98
C GLN A 423 4.20 -16.37 5.64
N GLY A 424 3.17 -15.94 4.94
CA GLY A 424 1.98 -16.72 4.59
C GLY A 424 0.81 -16.53 5.57
N LEU A 425 0.94 -15.67 6.59
CA LEU A 425 -0.11 -15.45 7.59
C LEU A 425 -1.38 -14.86 6.97
N PHE A 426 -1.25 -13.75 6.25
CA PHE A 426 -2.35 -13.06 5.60
C PHE A 426 -2.30 -13.11 4.07
N SER A 427 -1.17 -13.54 3.50
CA SER A 427 -0.97 -13.55 2.05
C SER A 427 -2.02 -14.35 1.30
N VAL A 428 -2.57 -13.74 0.24
CA VAL A 428 -3.43 -14.40 -0.75
C VAL A 428 -2.56 -14.85 -1.91
N TYR A 429 -2.36 -16.15 -2.03
CA TYR A 429 -1.58 -16.72 -3.14
C TYR A 429 -2.47 -16.98 -4.37
N ALA A 430 -1.87 -16.96 -5.55
CA ALA A 430 -2.57 -17.28 -6.80
C ALA A 430 -3.20 -18.70 -6.80
N THR A 431 -2.68 -19.59 -5.97
CA THR A 431 -3.20 -20.95 -5.75
C THR A 431 -4.40 -21.05 -4.82
N ASP A 432 -4.77 -19.95 -4.12
CA ASP A 432 -5.93 -19.89 -3.22
C ASP A 432 -7.23 -19.76 -4.05
N SER A 433 -7.61 -20.81 -4.74
CA SER A 433 -8.66 -20.79 -5.76
C SER A 433 -10.01 -20.30 -5.25
N THR A 434 -10.37 -20.61 -4.01
CA THR A 434 -11.62 -20.16 -3.40
C THR A 434 -11.61 -18.67 -3.10
N THR A 435 -10.53 -18.15 -2.51
CA THR A 435 -10.34 -16.71 -2.25
C THR A 435 -10.28 -15.90 -3.54
N THR A 436 -9.49 -16.36 -4.53
CA THR A 436 -9.37 -15.65 -5.83
C THR A 436 -10.70 -15.66 -6.59
N ALA A 437 -11.50 -16.72 -6.50
CA ALA A 437 -12.85 -16.75 -7.06
C ALA A 437 -13.77 -15.71 -6.39
N LEU A 438 -13.72 -15.56 -5.06
CA LEU A 438 -14.48 -14.52 -4.35
C LEU A 438 -14.10 -13.11 -4.83
N ILE A 439 -12.80 -12.82 -4.95
CA ILE A 439 -12.30 -11.53 -5.44
C ILE A 439 -12.83 -11.25 -6.85
N LYS A 440 -12.68 -12.21 -7.75
CA LYS A 440 -13.13 -12.10 -9.14
C LYS A 440 -14.62 -11.85 -9.24
N ASN A 441 -15.43 -12.70 -8.63
CA ASN A 441 -16.89 -12.59 -8.68
C ASN A 441 -17.38 -11.26 -8.11
N THR A 442 -16.73 -10.74 -7.08
CA THR A 442 -17.08 -9.44 -6.49
C THR A 442 -16.77 -8.29 -7.45
N ASN A 443 -15.58 -8.27 -8.06
CA ASN A 443 -15.23 -7.23 -9.04
C ASN A 443 -16.13 -7.29 -10.28
N GLU A 444 -16.49 -8.48 -10.76
CA GLU A 444 -17.47 -8.65 -11.84
C GLU A 444 -18.85 -8.09 -11.44
N ALA A 445 -19.33 -8.39 -10.23
CA ALA A 445 -20.60 -7.87 -9.73
C ALA A 445 -20.59 -6.34 -9.61
N LEU A 446 -19.51 -5.73 -9.11
CA LEU A 446 -19.36 -4.27 -9.01
C LEU A 446 -19.37 -3.58 -10.39
N THR A 447 -18.89 -4.25 -11.43
CA THR A 447 -18.89 -3.72 -12.80
C THR A 447 -20.30 -3.64 -13.39
N LEU A 448 -21.24 -4.43 -12.88
CA LEU A 448 -22.63 -4.46 -13.34
C LEU A 448 -23.54 -3.43 -12.61
N LEU A 449 -23.04 -2.83 -11.51
CA LEU A 449 -23.74 -1.82 -10.69
C LEU A 449 -23.34 -0.39 -11.07
#